data_f7faa583b80eefb7748df8e4b4eef029
#
_entry.id   f7faa583b80eefb7748df8e4b4eef029
#
_cell.length_a   1.000
_cell.length_b   1.000
_cell.length_c   1.000
_cell.angle_alpha   90.00
_cell.angle_beta   90.00
_cell.angle_gamma   90.00
#
_symmetry.space_group_name_H-M   'P 1'
#
loop_
_entity.id
_entity.type
_entity.pdbx_description
1 polymer ?
#
loop_
_entity_poly.entity_id
_entity_poly.type
_entity_poly.pdbx_seq_one_letter_code
_entity_poly.pdbx_strand_id
1 'polypeptide(L)'
;FVSDAKHHFSKSKCGAYNLGKDLVNGSPIRQDFLKKALEWMADHETRNGKPQSAVGYMAVHQHDKNAIPLWTYFQNVLNWAISTFNIKKFKIIMKGVDWALFYDKYHEQPLDIKALEARISDLIGDDEIQKPNGIIPYVLTGDERYLDLRTFKDKVKKAIWEKQNH
;
A
#
# COMPACT_ATOMS: atom_id res chain seq x y z
N PHE A 1 -2.73 -14.75 -21.01
CA PHE A 1 -2.66 -14.07 -19.69
C PHE A 1 -1.32 -14.32 -18.99
N VAL A 2 -0.96 -15.59 -18.78
CA VAL A 2 0.23 -15.94 -17.97
C VAL A 2 1.53 -15.33 -18.52
N SER A 3 1.76 -15.47 -19.82
CA SER A 3 2.96 -14.91 -20.48
C SER A 3 2.99 -13.38 -20.39
N ASP A 4 1.86 -12.73 -20.64
CA ASP A 4 1.74 -11.27 -20.59
C ASP A 4 1.89 -10.76 -19.14
N ALA A 5 1.30 -11.46 -18.17
CA ALA A 5 1.48 -11.12 -16.76
C ALA A 5 2.95 -11.21 -16.33
N LYS A 6 3.67 -12.24 -16.75
CA LYS A 6 5.11 -12.36 -16.49
C LYS A 6 5.90 -11.22 -17.10
N HIS A 7 5.53 -10.80 -18.31
CA HIS A 7 6.18 -9.66 -18.96
C HIS A 7 6.08 -8.39 -18.13
N HIS A 8 4.90 -8.09 -17.57
CA HIS A 8 4.67 -6.86 -16.80
C HIS A 8 5.17 -6.95 -15.35
N PHE A 9 5.11 -8.12 -14.71
CA PHE A 9 5.27 -8.24 -13.26
C PHE A 9 6.45 -9.07 -12.79
N SER A 10 7.03 -9.94 -13.63
CA SER A 10 7.92 -11.01 -13.13
C SER A 10 9.34 -10.97 -13.66
N LYS A 11 9.71 -9.97 -14.43
CA LYS A 11 11.09 -9.78 -14.92
C LYS A 11 11.82 -8.74 -14.08
N SER A 12 13.15 -8.85 -13.96
CA SER A 12 13.97 -7.99 -13.09
C SER A 12 13.80 -6.49 -13.33
N LYS A 13 13.57 -6.08 -14.57
CA LYS A 13 13.34 -4.66 -14.93
C LYS A 13 11.98 -4.47 -15.60
N CYS A 14 10.97 -5.20 -15.12
CA CYS A 14 9.62 -5.10 -15.67
C CYS A 14 8.97 -3.75 -15.34
N GLY A 15 7.88 -3.45 -16.05
CA GLY A 15 7.13 -2.21 -15.82
C GLY A 15 6.64 -2.06 -14.40
N ALA A 16 6.16 -3.14 -13.78
CA ALA A 16 5.69 -3.12 -12.39
C ALA A 16 6.80 -2.73 -11.41
N TYR A 17 7.98 -3.28 -11.58
CA TYR A 17 9.13 -2.93 -10.73
C TYR A 17 9.56 -1.49 -10.93
N ASN A 18 9.69 -1.05 -12.18
CA ASN A 18 10.10 0.33 -12.46
C ASN A 18 9.12 1.36 -11.88
N LEU A 19 7.83 1.06 -11.90
CA LEU A 19 6.79 1.93 -11.36
C LEU A 19 6.70 1.84 -9.83
N GLY A 20 6.81 0.65 -9.27
CA GLY A 20 6.43 0.36 -7.89
C GLY A 20 7.54 0.00 -6.92
N LYS A 21 8.80 0.06 -7.32
CA LYS A 21 9.92 -0.35 -6.45
C LYS A 21 9.97 0.37 -5.09
N ASP A 22 9.50 1.61 -5.02
CA ASP A 22 9.48 2.40 -3.80
C ASP A 22 8.14 2.33 -3.04
N LEU A 23 7.16 1.62 -3.59
CA LEU A 23 5.80 1.54 -3.06
C LEU A 23 5.38 0.12 -2.67
N VAL A 24 5.94 -0.89 -3.31
CA VAL A 24 5.60 -2.31 -3.13
C VAL A 24 6.81 -3.07 -2.63
N ASN A 25 6.63 -3.88 -1.59
CA ASN A 25 7.68 -4.74 -1.05
C ASN A 25 7.96 -5.93 -1.97
N GLY A 26 9.21 -6.37 -1.98
CA GLY A 26 9.59 -7.61 -2.61
C GLY A 26 10.31 -7.46 -3.95
N SER A 27 10.36 -8.56 -4.69
CA SER A 27 11.11 -8.69 -5.94
C SER A 27 10.23 -9.28 -7.05
N PRO A 28 10.33 -8.76 -8.30
CA PRO A 28 9.59 -9.33 -9.42
C PRO A 28 9.95 -10.81 -9.68
N ILE A 29 11.22 -11.16 -9.54
CA ILE A 29 11.71 -12.53 -9.77
C ILE A 29 11.09 -13.52 -8.78
N ARG A 30 10.83 -13.08 -7.55
CA ARG A 30 10.16 -13.88 -6.52
C ARG A 30 8.63 -13.87 -6.65
N GLN A 31 8.10 -13.30 -7.71
CA GLN A 31 6.66 -13.18 -7.98
C GLN A 31 5.91 -12.24 -7.01
N ASP A 32 6.62 -11.43 -6.23
CA ASP A 32 5.98 -10.55 -5.23
C ASP A 32 5.11 -9.49 -5.87
N PHE A 33 5.53 -8.92 -7.01
CA PHE A 33 4.75 -7.91 -7.73
C PHE A 33 3.50 -8.51 -8.37
N LEU A 34 3.62 -9.67 -9.01
CA LEU A 34 2.46 -10.36 -9.59
C LEU A 34 1.46 -10.76 -8.51
N LYS A 35 1.95 -11.31 -7.42
CA LYS A 35 1.12 -11.69 -6.28
C LYS A 35 0.36 -10.49 -5.72
N LYS A 36 1.05 -9.37 -5.53
CA LYS A 36 0.44 -8.14 -5.04
C LYS A 36 -0.63 -7.60 -6.00
N ALA A 37 -0.34 -7.59 -7.30
CA ALA A 37 -1.30 -7.16 -8.31
C ALA A 37 -2.57 -8.03 -8.29
N LEU A 38 -2.41 -9.34 -8.18
CA LEU A 38 -3.53 -10.28 -8.09
C LEU A 38 -4.35 -10.08 -6.80
N GLU A 39 -3.68 -9.88 -5.66
CA GLU A 39 -4.35 -9.59 -4.39
C GLU A 39 -5.15 -8.29 -4.48
N TRP A 40 -4.56 -7.24 -5.00
CA TRP A 40 -5.23 -5.94 -5.15
C TRP A 40 -6.43 -6.01 -6.08
N MET A 41 -6.30 -6.71 -7.21
CA MET A 41 -7.43 -6.87 -8.13
C MET A 41 -8.55 -7.71 -7.51
N ALA A 42 -8.22 -8.78 -6.81
CA ALA A 42 -9.21 -9.62 -6.13
C ALA A 42 -9.95 -8.84 -5.03
N ASP A 43 -9.22 -8.03 -4.25
CA ASP A 43 -9.82 -7.19 -3.23
C ASP A 43 -10.71 -6.10 -3.83
N HIS A 44 -10.28 -5.52 -4.96
CA HIS A 44 -11.07 -4.56 -5.73
C HIS A 44 -12.40 -5.16 -6.19
N GLU A 45 -12.37 -6.34 -6.78
CA GLU A 45 -13.59 -7.04 -7.20
C GLU A 45 -14.50 -7.36 -6.02
N THR A 46 -13.93 -7.79 -4.90
CA THR A 46 -14.67 -8.09 -3.67
C THR A 46 -15.35 -6.83 -3.12
N ARG A 47 -14.65 -5.70 -3.08
CA ARG A 47 -15.24 -4.43 -2.65
C ARG A 47 -16.38 -3.96 -3.55
N ASN A 48 -16.34 -4.34 -4.84
CA ASN A 48 -17.39 -4.01 -5.82
C ASN A 48 -18.51 -5.06 -5.89
N GLY A 49 -18.60 -5.95 -4.90
CA GLY A 49 -19.69 -6.89 -4.77
C GLY A 49 -19.50 -8.24 -5.45
N LYS A 50 -18.31 -8.50 -6.01
CA LYS A 50 -17.96 -9.78 -6.62
C LYS A 50 -16.88 -10.48 -5.77
N PRO A 51 -17.25 -11.38 -4.84
CA PRO A 51 -16.28 -12.08 -4.01
C PRO A 51 -15.23 -12.78 -4.87
N GLN A 52 -13.96 -12.48 -4.58
CA GLN A 52 -12.85 -13.00 -5.36
C GLN A 52 -11.61 -13.17 -4.47
N SER A 53 -10.77 -14.15 -4.83
CA SER A 53 -9.45 -14.34 -4.26
C SER A 53 -8.40 -14.24 -5.37
N ALA A 54 -7.13 -14.06 -5.00
CA ALA A 54 -6.04 -14.01 -5.98
C ALA A 54 -6.01 -15.32 -6.81
N VAL A 55 -6.14 -16.47 -6.15
CA VAL A 55 -6.19 -17.78 -6.81
C VAL A 55 -7.42 -17.89 -7.73
N GLY A 56 -8.59 -17.43 -7.26
CA GLY A 56 -9.82 -17.43 -8.04
C GLY A 56 -9.74 -16.54 -9.27
N TYR A 57 -9.16 -15.36 -9.13
CA TYR A 57 -8.93 -14.45 -10.26
C TYR A 57 -8.05 -15.13 -11.32
N MET A 58 -6.94 -15.73 -10.89
CA MET A 58 -6.05 -16.44 -11.80
C MET A 58 -6.75 -17.60 -12.52
N ALA A 59 -7.56 -18.38 -11.80
CA ALA A 59 -8.31 -19.49 -12.37
C ALA A 59 -9.28 -19.04 -13.48
N VAL A 60 -9.93 -17.88 -13.27
CA VAL A 60 -10.87 -17.32 -14.26
C VAL A 60 -10.14 -16.77 -15.48
N HIS A 61 -8.99 -16.11 -15.29
CA HIS A 61 -8.33 -15.31 -16.33
C HIS A 61 -7.12 -15.97 -16.99
N GLN A 62 -6.66 -17.14 -16.51
CA GLN A 62 -5.42 -17.77 -16.99
C GLN A 62 -5.36 -18.04 -18.49
N HIS A 63 -6.52 -18.19 -19.12
CA HIS A 63 -6.63 -18.44 -20.57
C HIS A 63 -6.99 -17.20 -21.36
N ASP A 64 -7.08 -16.02 -20.72
CA ASP A 64 -7.32 -14.77 -21.42
C ASP A 64 -6.16 -14.45 -22.35
N LYS A 65 -6.46 -13.70 -23.41
CA LYS A 65 -5.50 -13.31 -24.45
C LYS A 65 -4.30 -12.54 -23.88
N ASN A 66 -4.55 -11.69 -22.89
CA ASN A 66 -3.51 -10.87 -22.25
C ASN A 66 -3.88 -10.56 -20.80
N ALA A 67 -3.00 -9.86 -20.08
CA ALA A 67 -3.21 -9.43 -18.70
C ALA A 67 -3.39 -7.90 -18.61
N ILE A 68 -3.87 -7.25 -19.67
CA ILE A 68 -4.03 -5.80 -19.72
C ILE A 68 -4.93 -5.25 -18.62
N PRO A 69 -6.10 -5.83 -18.30
CA PRO A 69 -6.91 -5.32 -17.18
C PRO A 69 -6.17 -5.31 -15.84
N LEU A 70 -5.43 -6.37 -15.54
CA LEU A 70 -4.62 -6.47 -14.32
C LEU A 70 -3.51 -5.41 -14.31
N TRP A 71 -2.78 -5.29 -15.40
CA TRP A 71 -1.70 -4.31 -15.55
C TRP A 71 -2.21 -2.88 -15.46
N THR A 72 -3.33 -2.57 -16.11
CA THR A 72 -3.94 -1.23 -16.09
C THR A 72 -4.35 -0.84 -14.69
N TYR A 73 -5.01 -1.75 -13.96
CA TYR A 73 -5.41 -1.47 -12.57
C TYR A 73 -4.20 -1.19 -11.68
N PHE A 74 -3.18 -2.05 -11.76
CA PHE A 74 -1.94 -1.86 -11.01
C PHE A 74 -1.28 -0.50 -11.31
N GLN A 75 -1.19 -0.14 -12.58
CA GLN A 75 -0.65 1.17 -12.99
C GLN A 75 -1.48 2.33 -12.44
N ASN A 76 -2.80 2.25 -12.52
CA ASN A 76 -3.68 3.30 -12.05
C ASN A 76 -3.53 3.52 -10.54
N VAL A 77 -3.43 2.45 -9.77
CA VAL A 77 -3.22 2.51 -8.32
C VAL A 77 -1.90 3.25 -8.01
N LEU A 78 -0.81 2.81 -8.60
CA LEU A 78 0.51 3.37 -8.30
C LEU A 78 0.70 4.78 -8.85
N ASN A 79 0.15 5.07 -10.02
CA ASN A 79 0.19 6.43 -10.58
C ASN A 79 -0.58 7.41 -9.69
N TRP A 80 -1.72 6.99 -9.13
CA TRP A 80 -2.44 7.80 -8.17
C TRP A 80 -1.60 8.08 -6.91
N ALA A 81 -0.96 7.04 -6.36
CA ALA A 81 -0.10 7.19 -5.19
C ALA A 81 1.05 8.17 -5.44
N ILE A 82 1.73 8.04 -6.57
CA ILE A 82 2.87 8.87 -6.95
C ILE A 82 2.44 10.32 -7.20
N SER A 83 1.29 10.53 -7.84
CA SER A 83 0.79 11.88 -8.13
C SER A 83 0.18 12.57 -6.92
N THR A 84 -0.28 11.80 -5.93
CA THR A 84 -0.93 12.35 -4.73
C THR A 84 0.08 12.68 -3.63
N PHE A 85 1.06 11.81 -3.42
CA PHE A 85 2.05 11.97 -2.35
C PHE A 85 3.46 12.15 -2.92
N ASN A 86 4.23 13.03 -2.31
CA ASN A 86 5.60 13.31 -2.73
C ASN A 86 6.53 12.13 -2.37
N ILE A 87 6.78 11.25 -3.34
CA ILE A 87 7.61 10.06 -3.14
C ILE A 87 9.04 10.40 -2.72
N LYS A 88 9.60 11.50 -3.21
CA LYS A 88 10.96 11.92 -2.84
C LYS A 88 11.05 12.29 -1.37
N LYS A 89 10.00 12.94 -0.85
CA LYS A 89 9.95 13.41 0.53
C LYS A 89 9.51 12.30 1.49
N PHE A 90 8.59 11.43 1.07
CA PHE A 90 7.93 10.48 1.96
C PHE A 90 8.23 9.01 1.65
N LYS A 91 9.27 8.72 0.91
CA LYS A 91 9.63 7.37 0.44
C LYS A 91 9.62 6.33 1.57
N ILE A 92 10.17 6.66 2.75
CA ILE A 92 10.30 5.72 3.87
C ILE A 92 8.93 5.22 4.35
N ILE A 93 7.91 6.08 4.34
CA ILE A 93 6.59 5.75 4.87
C ILE A 93 5.62 5.24 3.78
N MET A 94 6.00 5.28 2.52
CA MET A 94 5.13 4.89 1.40
C MET A 94 5.20 3.41 1.07
N LYS A 95 6.33 2.76 1.33
CA LYS A 95 6.52 1.37 0.94
C LYS A 95 5.68 0.42 1.80
N GLY A 96 4.94 -0.47 1.15
CA GLY A 96 4.11 -1.46 1.83
C GLY A 96 2.72 -0.99 2.22
N VAL A 97 2.33 0.23 1.87
CA VAL A 97 0.96 0.71 2.05
C VAL A 97 -0.01 -0.07 1.14
N ASP A 98 -1.22 -0.32 1.61
CA ASP A 98 -2.27 -0.97 0.80
C ASP A 98 -2.88 0.03 -0.19
N TRP A 99 -2.10 0.38 -1.20
CA TRP A 99 -2.43 1.46 -2.13
C TRP A 99 -3.72 1.25 -2.90
N ALA A 100 -4.06 0.00 -3.24
CA ALA A 100 -5.29 -0.28 -3.98
C ALA A 100 -6.55 0.05 -3.16
N LEU A 101 -6.53 -0.23 -1.86
CA LEU A 101 -7.63 0.12 -0.97
C LEU A 101 -7.88 1.64 -0.97
N PHE A 102 -6.82 2.41 -0.83
CA PHE A 102 -6.94 3.88 -0.76
C PHE A 102 -7.23 4.49 -2.14
N TYR A 103 -6.69 3.90 -3.21
CA TYR A 103 -7.06 4.27 -4.57
C TYR A 103 -8.56 4.10 -4.80
N ASP A 104 -9.10 2.93 -4.46
CA ASP A 104 -10.52 2.66 -4.66
C ASP A 104 -11.40 3.63 -3.86
N LYS A 105 -10.96 4.02 -2.66
CA LYS A 105 -11.73 4.94 -1.79
C LYS A 105 -11.59 6.41 -2.18
N TYR A 106 -10.42 6.85 -2.62
CA TYR A 106 -10.09 8.28 -2.65
C TYR A 106 -9.72 8.86 -4.01
N HIS A 107 -9.47 8.04 -5.04
CA HIS A 107 -8.98 8.59 -6.32
C HIS A 107 -9.98 9.53 -7.03
N GLU A 108 -11.27 9.39 -6.75
CA GLU A 108 -12.30 10.26 -7.31
C GLU A 108 -12.67 11.44 -6.40
N GLN A 109 -12.05 11.53 -5.23
CA GLN A 109 -12.33 12.60 -4.27
C GLN A 109 -11.29 13.71 -4.36
N PRO A 110 -11.71 14.99 -4.20
CA PRO A 110 -10.74 16.05 -4.08
C PRO A 110 -10.03 15.94 -2.73
N LEU A 111 -8.69 15.86 -2.76
CA LEU A 111 -7.86 15.82 -1.56
C LEU A 111 -7.08 17.13 -1.44
N ASP A 112 -7.02 17.69 -0.23
CA ASP A 112 -6.15 18.81 0.08
C ASP A 112 -4.74 18.31 0.32
N ILE A 113 -3.93 18.23 -0.73
CA ILE A 113 -2.58 17.66 -0.70
C ILE A 113 -1.67 18.42 0.28
N LYS A 114 -1.78 19.75 0.33
CA LYS A 114 -0.95 20.55 1.24
C LYS A 114 -1.26 20.25 2.70
N ALA A 115 -2.54 20.13 3.05
CA ALA A 115 -2.97 19.77 4.40
C ALA A 115 -2.52 18.35 4.77
N LEU A 116 -2.64 17.39 3.84
CA LEU A 116 -2.17 16.02 4.04
C LEU A 116 -0.66 15.97 4.26
N GLU A 117 0.12 16.66 3.44
CA GLU A 117 1.58 16.71 3.58
C GLU A 117 2.02 17.34 4.91
N ALA A 118 1.34 18.40 5.36
CA ALA A 118 1.64 19.02 6.63
C ALA A 118 1.41 18.05 7.80
N ARG A 119 0.30 17.33 7.79
CA ARG A 119 0.01 16.31 8.81
C ARG A 119 1.00 15.14 8.78
N ILE A 120 1.36 14.68 7.60
CA ILE A 120 2.36 13.61 7.43
C ILE A 120 3.70 14.07 8.02
N SER A 121 4.13 15.28 7.72
CA SER A 121 5.39 15.83 8.22
C SER A 121 5.40 15.92 9.75
N ASP A 122 4.28 16.29 10.36
CA ASP A 122 4.15 16.34 11.82
C ASP A 122 4.26 14.95 12.47
N LEU A 123 3.81 13.90 11.77
CA LEU A 123 3.78 12.55 12.32
C LEU A 123 5.08 11.78 12.13
N ILE A 124 5.88 12.11 11.13
CA ILE A 124 7.10 11.35 10.80
C ILE A 124 8.10 11.25 11.96
N GLY A 125 8.18 12.24 12.83
CA GLY A 125 9.11 12.23 13.96
C GLY A 125 8.52 11.75 15.28
N ASP A 126 7.30 11.23 15.30
CA ASP A 126 6.63 10.83 16.53
C ASP A 126 7.10 9.44 16.99
N ASP A 127 7.78 9.37 18.13
CA ASP A 127 8.32 8.13 18.71
C ASP A 127 7.23 7.13 19.14
N GLU A 128 6.00 7.57 19.31
CA GLU A 128 4.89 6.70 19.71
C GLU A 128 4.35 5.89 18.55
N ILE A 129 4.66 6.27 17.32
CA ILE A 129 4.20 5.58 16.13
C ILE A 129 5.12 4.38 15.86
N GLN A 130 4.55 3.16 15.94
CA GLN A 130 5.31 1.92 15.76
C GLN A 130 5.36 1.46 14.31
N LYS A 131 4.40 1.89 13.47
CA LYS A 131 4.33 1.53 12.05
C LYS A 131 4.37 2.77 11.17
N PRO A 132 5.56 3.19 10.71
CA PRO A 132 5.67 4.36 9.84
C PRO A 132 4.83 4.27 8.57
N ASN A 133 4.67 3.07 7.98
CA ASN A 133 3.83 2.87 6.81
C ASN A 133 2.31 2.96 7.11
N GLY A 134 1.93 3.16 8.37
CA GLY A 134 0.56 3.46 8.76
C GLY A 134 0.22 4.95 8.77
N ILE A 135 1.21 5.84 8.59
CA ILE A 135 1.01 7.30 8.66
C ILE A 135 0.06 7.77 7.55
N ILE A 136 0.32 7.41 6.30
CA ILE A 136 -0.53 7.80 5.17
C ILE A 136 -1.95 7.24 5.31
N PRO A 137 -2.13 5.94 5.61
CA PRO A 137 -3.46 5.41 5.91
C PRO A 137 -4.19 6.16 7.02
N TYR A 138 -3.50 6.51 8.11
CA TYR A 138 -4.08 7.28 9.19
C TYR A 138 -4.54 8.67 8.75
N VAL A 139 -3.68 9.38 8.04
CA VAL A 139 -3.99 10.75 7.57
C VAL A 139 -5.18 10.75 6.61
N LEU A 140 -5.32 9.71 5.79
CA LEU A 140 -6.44 9.56 4.87
C LEU A 140 -7.75 9.18 5.57
N THR A 141 -7.70 8.29 6.56
CA THR A 141 -8.91 7.68 7.17
C THR A 141 -9.28 8.25 8.53
N GLY A 142 -8.32 8.81 9.26
CA GLY A 142 -8.50 9.19 10.67
C GLY A 142 -8.48 8.02 11.65
N ASP A 143 -8.22 6.80 11.19
CA ASP A 143 -8.23 5.60 12.04
C ASP A 143 -6.87 5.39 12.72
N GLU A 144 -6.81 5.63 14.02
CA GLU A 144 -5.59 5.53 14.83
C GLU A 144 -4.98 4.12 14.88
N ARG A 145 -5.75 3.09 14.55
CA ARG A 145 -5.24 1.71 14.53
C ARG A 145 -4.12 1.52 13.51
N TYR A 146 -4.10 2.33 12.45
CA TYR A 146 -3.02 2.28 11.46
C TYR A 146 -1.66 2.68 12.02
N LEU A 147 -1.63 3.51 13.06
CA LEU A 147 -0.38 3.98 13.65
C LEU A 147 0.25 2.97 14.61
N ASP A 148 -0.53 1.99 15.07
CA ASP A 148 -0.09 1.02 16.08
C ASP A 148 0.59 1.72 17.27
N LEU A 149 -0.11 2.72 17.80
CA LEU A 149 0.39 3.49 18.95
C LEU A 149 0.57 2.60 20.17
N ARG A 150 1.52 2.94 21.01
CA ARG A 150 1.67 2.30 22.32
C ARG A 150 0.38 2.48 23.12
N THR A 151 -0.13 1.37 23.65
CA THR A 151 -1.33 1.42 24.48
C THR A 151 -1.06 2.17 25.77
N PHE A 152 -2.11 2.74 26.36
CA PHE A 152 -2.01 3.35 27.68
C PHE A 152 -1.37 2.40 28.71
N LYS A 153 -1.71 1.12 28.66
CA LYS A 153 -1.17 0.08 29.53
C LYS A 153 0.36 -0.04 29.38
N ASP A 154 0.88 -0.03 28.17
CA ASP A 154 2.30 -0.11 27.91
C ASP A 154 3.03 1.15 28.37
N LYS A 155 2.46 2.33 28.15
CA LYS A 155 3.00 3.60 28.64
C LYS A 155 3.09 3.61 30.16
N VAL A 156 2.07 3.15 30.86
CA VAL A 156 2.06 3.07 32.31
C VAL A 156 3.12 2.09 32.81
N LYS A 157 3.22 0.90 32.20
CA LYS A 157 4.27 -0.08 32.56
C LYS A 157 5.66 0.49 32.40
N LYS A 158 5.94 1.16 31.30
CA LYS A 158 7.23 1.80 31.03
C LYS A 158 7.55 2.88 32.08
N ALA A 159 6.60 3.73 32.37
CA ALA A 159 6.77 4.80 33.37
C ALA A 159 7.03 4.23 34.76
N ILE A 160 6.34 3.19 35.17
CA ILE A 160 6.55 2.50 36.44
C ILE A 160 7.94 1.88 36.50
N TRP A 161 8.36 1.19 35.43
CA TRP A 161 9.66 0.56 35.34
C TRP A 161 10.80 1.59 35.46
N GLU A 162 10.73 2.69 34.74
CA GLU A 162 11.72 3.77 34.79
C GLU A 162 11.80 4.38 36.18
N LYS A 163 10.68 4.59 36.83
CA LYS A 163 10.59 5.15 38.18
C LYS A 163 11.22 4.22 39.22
N GLN A 164 11.08 2.90 39.10
CA GLN A 164 11.64 1.91 40.02
C GLN A 164 13.14 1.71 39.87
N ASN A 165 13.69 1.99 38.68
CA ASN A 165 15.10 1.78 38.37
C ASN A 165 15.93 3.06 38.45
N HIS A 166 15.37 4.12 38.99
CA HIS A 166 16.04 5.34 39.38
C HIS A 166 16.08 5.45 40.91
#